data_c781d71e28c4f4e89f647d5bc0f77e2b
#
_entry.id   c781d71e28c4f4e89f647d5bc0f77e2b
#
_cell.length_a   1.000
_cell.length_b   1.000
_cell.length_c   1.000
_cell.angle_alpha   90.00
_cell.angle_beta   90.00
_cell.angle_gamma   90.00
#
_symmetry.space_group_name_H-M   'P 1'
#
loop_
_entity.id
_entity.type
_entity.pdbx_description
1 polymer ?
#
loop_
_entity_poly.entity_id
_entity_poly.type
_entity_poly.pdbx_seq_one_letter_code
_entity_poly.pdbx_strand_id
1 'polypeptide(L)'
;MRKLFGTDGIRGVANKEPMTPETMVKVGRAAAHLLKGSTERPAIVIGKDTRLTGYMLETALTAGITSMGVDVLLVGPLPTPGIAFITRSLRADAGVVISASHNPYEDNGVKFFSDDGLKLPDAMEQRIEELIRNGRSTGSGRPRVRSAKPTASAMPSAAISNL
;
A
#
# COMPACT_ATOMS: atom_id res chain seq x y z
N MET A 1 -24.44 -3.34 -0.15
CA MET A 1 -23.11 -3.66 -0.70
C MET A 1 -22.25 -4.22 0.44
N ARG A 2 -21.53 -5.32 0.23
CA ARG A 2 -20.74 -5.95 1.30
C ARG A 2 -19.63 -4.99 1.73
N LYS A 3 -19.40 -4.85 3.04
CA LYS A 3 -18.33 -4.01 3.61
C LYS A 3 -16.97 -4.54 3.15
N LEU A 4 -16.09 -3.67 2.65
CA LEU A 4 -14.77 -4.04 2.12
C LEU A 4 -13.78 -4.29 3.25
N PHE A 5 -13.68 -3.32 4.18
CA PHE A 5 -12.82 -3.43 5.35
C PHE A 5 -13.54 -4.21 6.46
N GLY A 6 -12.87 -5.25 6.98
CA GLY A 6 -13.24 -5.94 8.20
C GLY A 6 -12.64 -5.27 9.43
N THR A 7 -12.59 -5.98 10.56
CA THR A 7 -11.99 -5.51 11.81
C THR A 7 -10.48 -5.24 11.69
N ASP A 8 -9.81 -5.95 10.77
CA ASP A 8 -8.35 -5.94 10.63
C ASP A 8 -7.96 -5.88 9.14
N GLY A 9 -8.41 -4.84 8.46
CA GLY A 9 -8.14 -4.60 7.05
C GLY A 9 -9.07 -5.37 6.10
N ILE A 10 -8.65 -5.47 4.85
CA ILE A 10 -9.35 -6.24 3.80
C ILE A 10 -8.79 -7.66 3.82
N ARG A 11 -9.64 -8.67 3.83
CA ARG A 11 -9.23 -10.09 3.81
C ARG A 11 -10.10 -10.92 2.89
N GLY A 12 -9.51 -11.97 2.33
CA GLY A 12 -10.22 -12.97 1.53
C GLY A 12 -9.26 -13.91 0.82
N VAL A 13 -9.85 -14.86 0.10
CA VAL A 13 -9.09 -15.76 -0.76
C VAL A 13 -8.50 -14.97 -1.92
N ALA A 14 -7.22 -15.14 -2.17
CA ALA A 14 -6.51 -14.44 -3.25
C ALA A 14 -7.17 -14.75 -4.61
N ASN A 15 -7.24 -13.74 -5.46
CA ASN A 15 -7.88 -13.76 -6.78
C ASN A 15 -9.40 -14.05 -6.74
N LYS A 16 -10.04 -13.83 -5.57
CA LYS A 16 -11.49 -13.76 -5.40
C LYS A 16 -11.86 -12.47 -4.71
N GLU A 17 -13.00 -11.87 -5.07
CA GLU A 17 -13.45 -10.64 -4.41
C GLU A 17 -13.52 -10.79 -2.88
N PRO A 18 -12.95 -9.85 -2.13
CA PRO A 18 -12.41 -8.55 -2.55
C PRO A 18 -10.89 -8.53 -2.88
N MET A 19 -10.22 -9.68 -2.90
CA MET A 19 -8.75 -9.80 -3.06
C MET A 19 -8.33 -10.00 -4.52
N THR A 20 -8.98 -9.28 -5.45
CA THR A 20 -8.64 -9.28 -6.89
C THR A 20 -7.72 -8.12 -7.26
N PRO A 21 -6.92 -8.23 -8.35
CA PRO A 21 -6.11 -7.12 -8.85
C PRO A 21 -6.93 -5.86 -9.14
N GLU A 22 -8.11 -5.99 -9.73
CA GLU A 22 -9.00 -4.88 -10.08
C GLU A 22 -9.44 -4.10 -8.85
N THR A 23 -9.80 -4.81 -7.78
CA THR A 23 -10.16 -4.20 -6.51
C THR A 23 -8.96 -3.55 -5.85
N MET A 24 -7.78 -4.19 -5.89
CA MET A 24 -6.56 -3.61 -5.32
C MET A 24 -6.10 -2.34 -6.05
N VAL A 25 -6.26 -2.24 -7.36
CA VAL A 25 -6.02 -0.97 -8.09
C VAL A 25 -6.94 0.14 -7.57
N LYS A 26 -8.23 -0.14 -7.38
CA LYS A 26 -9.19 0.84 -6.83
C LYS A 26 -8.83 1.23 -5.39
N VAL A 27 -8.48 0.25 -4.56
CA VAL A 27 -8.03 0.46 -3.18
C VAL A 27 -6.78 1.33 -3.16
N GLY A 28 -5.78 1.03 -3.98
CA GLY A 28 -4.54 1.80 -4.10
C GLY A 28 -4.81 3.26 -4.49
N ARG A 29 -5.68 3.50 -5.47
CA ARG A 29 -6.09 4.86 -5.87
C ARG A 29 -6.77 5.62 -4.74
N ALA A 30 -7.75 4.99 -4.08
CA ALA A 30 -8.50 5.62 -3.00
C ALA A 30 -7.60 5.92 -1.79
N ALA A 31 -6.73 4.98 -1.43
CA ALA A 31 -5.75 5.17 -0.37
C ALA A 31 -4.79 6.31 -0.68
N ALA A 32 -4.20 6.34 -1.88
CA ALA A 32 -3.31 7.40 -2.31
C ALA A 32 -4.00 8.77 -2.33
N HIS A 33 -5.28 8.83 -2.75
CA HIS A 33 -6.04 10.09 -2.72
C HIS A 33 -6.22 10.62 -1.30
N LEU A 34 -6.49 9.74 -0.34
CA LEU A 34 -6.83 10.10 1.03
C LEU A 34 -5.60 10.31 1.92
N LEU A 35 -4.57 9.47 1.73
CA LEU A 35 -3.43 9.37 2.65
C LEU A 35 -2.20 10.16 2.21
N LYS A 36 -2.18 10.65 0.96
CA LYS A 36 -1.08 11.53 0.53
C LYS A 36 -1.06 12.79 1.39
N GLY A 37 0.08 13.05 2.00
CA GLY A 37 0.29 14.28 2.76
C GLY A 37 0.41 15.51 1.85
N SER A 38 0.74 16.63 2.47
CA SER A 38 0.99 17.92 1.79
C SER A 38 2.43 18.07 1.29
N THR A 39 3.22 17.01 1.34
CA THR A 39 4.62 17.02 0.90
C THR A 39 4.72 17.12 -0.63
N GLU A 40 5.81 17.67 -1.13
CA GLU A 40 6.06 17.71 -2.59
C GLU A 40 6.19 16.33 -3.21
N ARG A 41 6.57 15.33 -2.42
CA ARG A 41 6.81 13.94 -2.84
C ARG A 41 6.17 12.97 -1.86
N PRO A 42 4.84 12.83 -1.93
CA PRO A 42 4.14 11.88 -1.07
C PRO A 42 4.56 10.44 -1.40
N ALA A 43 4.75 9.63 -0.38
CA ALA A 43 5.20 8.25 -0.51
C ALA A 43 4.42 7.29 0.40
N ILE A 44 4.16 6.09 -0.11
CA ILE A 44 3.55 4.99 0.65
C ILE A 44 4.50 3.80 0.64
N VAL A 45 4.79 3.28 1.84
CA VAL A 45 5.56 2.03 2.01
C VAL A 45 4.64 0.85 1.77
N ILE A 46 5.08 -0.15 1.01
CA ILE A 46 4.40 -1.44 0.87
C ILE A 46 5.36 -2.56 1.24
N GLY A 47 4.93 -3.40 2.19
CA GLY A 47 5.59 -4.65 2.49
C GLY A 47 4.59 -5.81 2.50
N LYS A 48 5.10 -7.03 2.52
CA LYS A 48 4.28 -8.24 2.44
C LYS A 48 4.86 -9.38 3.27
N ASP A 49 4.07 -10.43 3.47
CA ASP A 49 4.59 -11.73 3.90
C ASP A 49 5.15 -12.53 2.70
N THR A 50 5.51 -13.78 2.93
CA THR A 50 6.15 -14.64 1.93
C THR A 50 5.19 -15.32 0.96
N ARG A 51 3.87 -15.04 1.03
CA ARG A 51 2.87 -15.64 0.13
C ARG A 51 3.09 -15.21 -1.31
N LEU A 52 3.07 -16.15 -2.25
CA LEU A 52 3.24 -15.87 -3.68
C LEU A 52 2.16 -14.93 -4.22
N THR A 53 0.92 -15.07 -3.74
CA THR A 53 -0.20 -14.19 -4.12
C THR A 53 0.01 -12.73 -3.70
N GLY A 54 0.91 -12.47 -2.74
CA GLY A 54 1.31 -11.14 -2.33
C GLY A 54 1.90 -10.31 -3.48
N TYR A 55 2.61 -10.93 -4.42
CA TYR A 55 3.19 -10.21 -5.58
C TYR A 55 2.11 -9.63 -6.49
N MET A 56 1.03 -10.37 -6.74
CA MET A 56 -0.11 -9.90 -7.53
C MET A 56 -0.77 -8.68 -6.89
N LEU A 57 -1.03 -8.75 -5.59
CA LEU A 57 -1.68 -7.67 -4.84
C LEU A 57 -0.78 -6.45 -4.70
N GLU A 58 0.53 -6.65 -4.44
CA GLU A 58 1.55 -5.60 -4.37
C GLU A 58 1.63 -4.82 -5.69
N THR A 59 1.69 -5.53 -6.82
CA THR A 59 1.76 -4.91 -8.15
C THR A 59 0.49 -4.11 -8.45
N ALA A 60 -0.68 -4.66 -8.14
CA ALA A 60 -1.96 -3.98 -8.36
C ALA A 60 -2.12 -2.72 -7.49
N LEU A 61 -1.78 -2.80 -6.19
CA LEU A 61 -1.76 -1.66 -5.27
C LEU A 61 -0.77 -0.60 -5.75
N THR A 62 0.44 -1.01 -6.14
CA THR A 62 1.48 -0.12 -6.68
C THR A 62 0.97 0.65 -7.90
N ALA A 63 0.36 -0.05 -8.87
CA ALA A 63 -0.22 0.58 -10.06
C ALA A 63 -1.31 1.60 -9.69
N GLY A 64 -2.18 1.26 -8.73
CA GLY A 64 -3.21 2.17 -8.24
C GLY A 64 -2.62 3.42 -7.59
N ILE A 65 -1.67 3.26 -6.68
CA ILE A 65 -1.04 4.35 -5.92
C ILE A 65 -0.25 5.27 -6.84
N THR A 66 0.62 4.72 -7.68
CA THR A 66 1.47 5.51 -8.58
C THR A 66 0.65 6.26 -9.63
N SER A 67 -0.49 5.72 -10.07
CA SER A 67 -1.42 6.42 -10.96
C SER A 67 -1.98 7.73 -10.38
N MET A 68 -1.89 7.91 -9.06
CA MET A 68 -2.31 9.11 -8.34
C MET A 68 -1.16 10.09 -8.06
N GLY A 69 0.04 9.82 -8.58
CA GLY A 69 1.23 10.66 -8.41
C GLY A 69 1.87 10.52 -7.02
N VAL A 70 1.68 9.38 -6.36
CA VAL A 70 2.29 9.03 -5.07
C VAL A 70 3.39 8.00 -5.31
N ASP A 71 4.56 8.24 -4.73
CA ASP A 71 5.68 7.29 -4.80
C ASP A 71 5.39 6.03 -3.97
N VAL A 72 5.88 4.88 -4.42
CA VAL A 72 5.76 3.61 -3.68
C VAL A 72 7.15 3.10 -3.31
N LEU A 73 7.33 2.79 -2.04
CA LEU A 73 8.56 2.23 -1.47
C LEU A 73 8.31 0.75 -1.14
N LEU A 74 8.75 -0.14 -2.02
CA LEU A 74 8.64 -1.59 -1.82
C LEU A 74 9.76 -2.06 -0.89
N VAL A 75 9.39 -2.66 0.26
CA VAL A 75 10.36 -3.14 1.26
C VAL A 75 10.46 -4.66 1.34
N GLY A 76 9.71 -5.36 0.46
CA GLY A 76 9.76 -6.83 0.36
C GLY A 76 9.13 -7.55 1.54
N PRO A 77 9.51 -8.83 1.76
CA PRO A 77 8.97 -9.65 2.84
C PRO A 77 9.52 -9.20 4.20
N LEU A 78 8.63 -8.66 5.03
CA LEU A 78 8.93 -8.24 6.40
C LEU A 78 7.75 -8.52 7.32
N PRO A 79 8.00 -8.76 8.62
CA PRO A 79 6.93 -8.83 9.61
C PRO A 79 6.15 -7.51 9.70
N THR A 80 4.85 -7.61 9.98
CA THR A 80 3.95 -6.43 10.12
C THR A 80 4.53 -5.30 10.98
N PRO A 81 5.10 -5.56 12.19
CA PRO A 81 5.71 -4.51 12.99
C PRO A 81 6.92 -3.83 12.31
N GLY A 82 7.68 -4.58 11.51
CA GLY A 82 8.80 -4.03 10.74
C GLY A 82 8.34 -3.04 9.68
N ILE A 83 7.24 -3.32 8.99
CA ILE A 83 6.69 -2.42 7.98
C ILE A 83 6.15 -1.14 8.64
N ALA A 84 5.44 -1.26 9.76
CA ALA A 84 4.97 -0.12 10.55
C ALA A 84 6.14 0.76 11.04
N PHE A 85 7.22 0.13 11.52
CA PHE A 85 8.44 0.84 11.92
C PHE A 85 9.10 1.57 10.74
N ILE A 86 9.24 0.92 9.58
CA ILE A 86 9.85 1.52 8.39
C ILE A 86 9.01 2.69 7.87
N THR A 87 7.68 2.58 7.87
CA THR A 87 6.77 3.67 7.50
C THR A 87 7.10 4.94 8.27
N ARG A 88 7.19 4.83 9.59
CA ARG A 88 7.55 5.96 10.46
C ARG A 88 8.99 6.43 10.25
N SER A 89 9.95 5.50 10.15
CA SER A 89 11.38 5.81 10.02
C SER A 89 11.70 6.55 8.72
N LEU A 90 11.03 6.19 7.63
CA LEU A 90 11.18 6.86 6.33
C LEU A 90 10.32 8.11 6.19
N ARG A 91 9.50 8.44 7.20
CA ARG A 91 8.53 9.54 7.16
C ARG A 91 7.60 9.44 5.95
N ALA A 92 7.20 8.22 5.60
CA ALA A 92 6.21 8.00 4.55
C ALA A 92 4.82 8.44 5.04
N ASP A 93 3.97 8.87 4.11
CA ASP A 93 2.63 9.36 4.43
C ASP A 93 1.70 8.23 4.89
N ALA A 94 1.99 6.98 4.52
CA ALA A 94 1.28 5.79 4.97
C ALA A 94 2.10 4.52 4.76
N GLY A 95 1.67 3.44 5.41
CA GLY A 95 2.20 2.09 5.20
C GLY A 95 1.10 1.11 4.80
N VAL A 96 1.48 0.09 4.02
CA VAL A 96 0.61 -1.01 3.62
C VAL A 96 1.31 -2.32 3.89
N VAL A 97 0.59 -3.25 4.52
CA VAL A 97 1.02 -4.63 4.74
C VAL A 97 0.11 -5.57 3.98
N ILE A 98 0.70 -6.40 3.13
CA ILE A 98 0.00 -7.47 2.41
C ILE A 98 0.28 -8.77 3.15
N SER A 99 -0.67 -9.21 3.96
CA SER A 99 -0.57 -10.43 4.76
C SER A 99 -1.92 -10.84 5.33
N ALA A 100 -2.17 -12.12 5.40
CA ALA A 100 -3.28 -12.71 6.14
C ALA A 100 -2.85 -13.32 7.49
N SER A 101 -1.67 -12.94 8.01
CA SER A 101 -1.16 -13.47 9.29
C SER A 101 -1.05 -15.00 9.28
N HIS A 102 -1.77 -15.68 10.17
CA HIS A 102 -1.77 -17.14 10.35
C HIS A 102 -2.87 -17.86 9.57
N ASN A 103 -3.63 -17.16 8.72
CA ASN A 103 -4.65 -17.79 7.89
C ASN A 103 -4.04 -18.80 6.90
N PRO A 104 -4.85 -19.74 6.33
CA PRO A 104 -4.42 -20.62 5.25
C PRO A 104 -3.70 -19.91 4.11
N TYR A 105 -2.90 -20.63 3.34
CA TYR A 105 -2.06 -20.04 2.30
C TYR A 105 -2.84 -19.43 1.15
N GLU A 106 -4.07 -19.86 0.92
CA GLU A 106 -4.98 -19.32 -0.10
C GLU A 106 -5.48 -17.92 0.25
N ASP A 107 -5.52 -17.59 1.54
CA ASP A 107 -5.97 -16.29 2.01
C ASP A 107 -4.87 -15.25 1.83
N ASN A 108 -5.30 -14.01 1.66
CA ASN A 108 -4.43 -12.86 1.77
C ASN A 108 -5.19 -11.69 2.42
N GLY A 109 -4.48 -10.64 2.75
CA GLY A 109 -5.07 -9.45 3.37
C GLY A 109 -4.26 -8.20 3.08
N VAL A 110 -4.91 -7.06 3.24
CA VAL A 110 -4.27 -5.75 3.11
C VAL A 110 -4.66 -4.90 4.31
N LYS A 111 -3.65 -4.38 5.01
CA LYS A 111 -3.81 -3.49 6.16
C LYS A 111 -3.09 -2.18 5.89
N PHE A 112 -3.66 -1.09 6.39
CA PHE A 112 -3.07 0.22 6.27
C PHE A 112 -2.58 0.74 7.62
N PHE A 113 -1.49 1.49 7.57
CA PHE A 113 -0.92 2.23 8.68
C PHE A 113 -0.86 3.71 8.33
N SER A 114 -1.07 4.55 9.31
CA SER A 114 -0.80 5.98 9.23
C SER A 114 0.71 6.26 9.25
N ASP A 115 1.09 7.50 9.06
CA ASP A 115 2.48 7.99 9.06
C ASP A 115 3.22 7.74 10.38
N ASP A 116 2.50 7.66 11.50
CA ASP A 116 3.02 7.29 12.81
C ASP A 116 3.25 5.78 13.00
N GLY A 117 2.89 4.96 12.01
CA GLY A 117 3.00 3.50 12.05
C GLY A 117 1.91 2.79 12.85
N LEU A 118 0.84 3.48 13.23
CA LEU A 118 -0.32 2.87 13.87
C LEU A 118 -1.34 2.39 12.84
N LYS A 119 -2.20 1.44 13.23
CA LYS A 119 -3.31 1.00 12.37
C LYS A 119 -4.14 2.20 11.94
N LEU A 120 -4.48 2.25 10.65
CA LEU A 120 -5.33 3.30 10.11
C LEU A 120 -6.66 3.35 10.86
N PRO A 121 -7.13 4.54 11.30
CA PRO A 121 -8.42 4.68 11.98
C PRO A 121 -9.58 4.18 11.11
N ASP A 122 -10.57 3.53 11.73
CA ASP A 122 -11.73 2.96 11.04
C ASP A 122 -12.49 4.00 10.19
N ALA A 123 -12.54 5.26 10.64
CA ALA A 123 -13.14 6.35 9.88
C ALA A 123 -12.42 6.60 8.54
N MET A 124 -11.10 6.41 8.49
CA MET A 124 -10.31 6.55 7.27
C MET A 124 -10.52 5.35 6.34
N GLU A 125 -10.60 4.14 6.89
CA GLU A 125 -10.94 2.93 6.12
C GLU A 125 -12.34 3.07 5.48
N GLN A 126 -13.34 3.57 6.22
CA GLN A 126 -14.66 3.87 5.68
C GLN A 126 -14.61 4.90 4.55
N ARG A 127 -13.77 5.92 4.69
CA ARG A 127 -13.60 6.93 3.64
C ARG A 127 -13.00 6.36 2.37
N ILE A 128 -12.05 5.42 2.48
CA ILE A 128 -11.52 4.68 1.33
C ILE A 128 -12.65 3.90 0.64
N GLU A 129 -13.50 3.19 1.40
CA GLU A 129 -14.65 2.46 0.84
C GLU A 129 -15.62 3.40 0.09
N GLU A 130 -15.92 4.57 0.67
CA GLU A 130 -16.79 5.56 0.04
C GLU A 130 -16.22 6.06 -1.29
N LEU A 131 -14.92 6.34 -1.35
CA LEU A 131 -14.25 6.77 -2.57
C LEU A 131 -14.34 5.71 -3.68
N ILE A 132 -14.14 4.43 -3.31
CA ILE A 132 -14.26 3.31 -4.25
C ILE A 132 -15.70 3.18 -4.74
N ARG A 133 -16.68 3.21 -3.84
CA ARG A 133 -18.11 3.07 -4.17
C ARG A 133 -18.63 4.18 -5.06
N ASN A 134 -18.20 5.40 -4.80
CA ASN A 134 -18.65 6.58 -5.54
C ASN A 134 -17.91 6.80 -6.87
N GLY A 135 -17.01 5.89 -7.25
CA GLY A 135 -16.18 6.03 -8.47
C GLY A 135 -15.22 7.23 -8.45
N ARG A 136 -15.12 7.94 -7.33
CA ARG A 136 -14.24 9.11 -7.15
C ARG A 136 -12.77 8.75 -6.96
N SER A 137 -12.44 7.48 -6.95
CA SER A 137 -11.05 6.98 -7.04
C SER A 137 -10.43 7.20 -8.43
N THR A 138 -11.22 7.65 -9.42
CA THR A 138 -10.71 8.12 -10.71
C THR A 138 -10.35 9.60 -10.57
N GLY A 139 -9.13 9.88 -10.11
CA GLY A 139 -8.66 11.24 -9.98
C GLY A 139 -8.70 11.98 -11.33
N SER A 140 -9.39 13.12 -11.37
CA SER A 140 -9.28 14.10 -12.45
C SER A 140 -7.96 14.91 -12.39
N GLY A 141 -7.01 14.47 -11.58
CA GLY A 141 -5.66 15.00 -11.53
C GLY A 141 -4.81 14.36 -12.64
N ARG A 142 -4.29 15.17 -13.56
CA ARG A 142 -3.29 14.67 -14.53
C ARG A 142 -2.17 13.99 -13.74
N PRO A 143 -1.90 12.68 -13.97
CA PRO A 143 -0.76 12.04 -13.36
C PRO A 143 0.48 12.80 -13.83
N ARG A 144 1.24 13.38 -12.91
CA ARG A 144 2.60 13.81 -13.20
C ARG A 144 3.44 12.54 -13.26
N VAL A 145 3.48 11.89 -14.41
CA VAL A 145 4.47 10.86 -14.69
C VAL A 145 5.81 11.60 -14.79
N ARG A 146 6.46 11.78 -13.67
CA ARG A 146 7.89 12.09 -13.66
C ARG A 146 8.61 10.77 -13.77
N SER A 147 9.26 10.52 -14.90
CA SER A 147 10.30 9.51 -14.96
C SER A 147 11.34 9.86 -13.89
N ALA A 148 11.40 9.08 -12.83
CA ALA A 148 12.51 9.16 -11.89
C ALA A 148 13.77 8.73 -12.66
N LYS A 149 14.59 9.69 -13.08
CA LYS A 149 15.98 9.39 -13.40
C LYS A 149 16.61 8.86 -12.10
N PRO A 150 17.18 7.66 -12.09
CA PRO A 150 17.95 7.20 -10.95
C PRO A 150 19.15 8.15 -10.81
N THR A 151 19.11 9.02 -9.81
CA THR A 151 20.32 9.75 -9.39
C THR A 151 21.17 8.72 -8.66
N ALA A 152 22.29 8.34 -9.27
CA ALA A 152 23.28 7.41 -8.75
C ALA A 152 23.99 7.87 -7.45
N SER A 153 23.47 8.88 -6.76
CA SER A 153 24.10 9.50 -5.59
C SER A 153 23.44 9.17 -4.24
N ALA A 154 22.50 8.22 -4.18
CA ALA A 154 21.78 7.94 -2.93
C ALA A 154 21.90 6.49 -2.45
N MET A 155 22.91 5.74 -2.88
CA MET A 155 23.27 4.49 -2.19
C MET A 155 24.48 4.78 -1.29
N PRO A 156 24.34 4.70 0.04
CA PRO A 156 25.51 4.64 0.90
C PRO A 156 26.27 3.34 0.56
N SER A 157 27.52 3.45 0.10
CA SER A 157 28.39 2.37 -0.31
C SER A 157 28.91 1.47 0.85
N ALA A 158 28.16 1.37 1.94
CA ALA A 158 28.58 0.70 3.17
C ALA A 158 27.83 -0.60 3.48
N ALA A 159 27.12 -1.21 2.54
CA ALA A 159 26.35 -2.43 2.83
C ALA A 159 26.73 -3.67 2.00
N ILE A 160 27.83 -3.65 1.24
CA ILE A 160 28.28 -4.80 0.44
C ILE A 160 29.70 -5.25 0.83
N SER A 161 30.01 -5.24 2.10
CA SER A 161 31.24 -5.83 2.60
C SER A 161 30.97 -6.66 3.83
N ASN A 162 30.25 -7.75 3.69
CA ASN A 162 30.24 -8.90 4.61
C ASN A 162 29.04 -9.82 4.26
N LEU A 163 29.19 -10.55 3.17
CA LEU A 163 28.61 -11.90 2.97
C LEU A 163 29.64 -12.77 2.29
#